data_68ecb59721704416cbcc71354848ad4b
#
_entry.id   68ecb59721704416cbcc71354848ad4b
#
_cell.length_a   1.000
_cell.length_b   1.000
_cell.length_c   1.000
_cell.angle_alpha   90.00
_cell.angle_beta   90.00
_cell.angle_gamma   90.00
#
_symmetry.space_group_name_H-M   'P 1'
#
loop_
_entity.id
_entity.type
_entity.pdbx_description
1 polymer ?
#
loop_
_entity_poly.entity_id
_entity_poly.type
_entity_poly.pdbx_seq_one_letter_code
_entity_poly.pdbx_strand_id
1 'polypeptide(L)'
;MYYYEKNGQCFAACQPLPLTAAEEDVSWLDSRRISVTQAPPIEAAEWIARGLRAVNFDHPRWREMAAWQPTQGKKRVHILAIGDVGSTIAMGLKLLGGDTVSAIGICDINEAATKRWEFELNQVTLPWRYDAMPPVEIVPQERLFDCDAFLFVASKGIPAVGSGVKDVRMAQFEANRGLVELYARKARDARFRGLFCVISDPVDPLSRAALLASNRDESGVYDGLGLLPQQVQGYGLGVMNARAAYYAKQDGRFTAFLTEGRAFGPHGSGLVIANSIEHYDDALSRELTELALTANLKMRELGFKPYVAPALSSAAISVLLTLRGEWHYGSVCLGDIFMGVKNRYTPTGLETEDIPLPDGLFARLTETQDILRKII
;
A
#
# COMPACT_ATOMS: atom_id res chain seq x y z
N MET A 1 17.48 21.00 2.40
CA MET A 1 16.56 20.41 3.36
C MET A 1 15.55 21.48 3.76
N TYR A 2 14.26 21.17 3.72
CA TYR A 2 13.15 22.07 4.00
C TYR A 2 12.51 21.66 5.32
N TYR A 3 12.17 22.64 6.15
CA TYR A 3 11.63 22.42 7.48
C TYR A 3 10.27 23.08 7.57
N TYR A 4 9.35 22.39 8.20
CA TYR A 4 7.97 22.79 8.28
C TYR A 4 7.48 22.67 9.71
N GLU A 5 6.71 23.63 10.15
CA GLU A 5 5.93 23.54 11.37
C GLU A 5 4.46 23.74 11.06
N LYS A 6 3.65 22.93 11.70
CA LYS A 6 2.24 23.08 11.61
C LYS A 6 1.57 22.63 12.91
N ASN A 7 0.80 23.54 13.54
CA ASN A 7 0.14 23.32 14.83
C ASN A 7 1.06 22.67 15.89
N GLY A 8 2.30 23.12 15.97
CA GLY A 8 3.29 22.60 16.90
C GLY A 8 4.01 21.33 16.45
N GLN A 9 3.69 20.81 15.27
CA GLN A 9 4.41 19.65 14.71
C GLN A 9 5.52 20.11 13.76
N CYS A 10 6.71 19.55 13.92
CA CYS A 10 7.88 19.85 13.11
C CYS A 10 8.18 18.71 12.14
N PHE A 11 8.41 19.08 10.89
CA PHE A 11 8.68 18.16 9.79
C PHE A 11 9.94 18.55 9.04
N ALA A 12 10.68 17.56 8.51
CA ALA A 12 11.79 17.82 7.60
C ALA A 12 11.63 17.02 6.32
N ALA A 13 11.98 17.62 5.19
CA ALA A 13 11.97 16.98 3.89
C ALA A 13 13.21 17.34 3.06
N CYS A 14 13.67 16.42 2.19
CA CYS A 14 14.76 16.70 1.25
C CYS A 14 14.34 17.65 0.12
N GLN A 15 13.05 17.70 -0.19
CA GLN A 15 12.46 18.60 -1.18
C GLN A 15 11.39 19.47 -0.53
N PRO A 16 11.00 20.61 -1.16
CA PRO A 16 9.90 21.40 -0.68
C PRO A 16 8.62 20.55 -0.63
N LEU A 17 7.93 20.57 0.50
CA LEU A 17 6.63 19.94 0.67
C LEU A 17 5.55 20.99 0.86
N PRO A 18 4.36 20.78 0.31
CA PRO A 18 3.25 21.71 0.43
C PRO A 18 2.51 21.51 1.77
N LEU A 19 2.97 22.12 2.83
CA LEU A 19 2.34 22.02 4.14
C LEU A 19 1.60 23.30 4.51
N THR A 20 0.29 23.28 4.39
CA THR A 20 -0.59 24.32 4.92
C THR A 20 -1.44 23.84 6.09
N ALA A 21 -1.55 22.53 6.35
CA ALA A 21 -2.35 21.93 7.42
C ALA A 21 -1.49 21.31 8.51
N ALA A 22 -1.93 21.33 9.73
CA ALA A 22 -1.27 20.84 10.91
C ALA A 22 -0.98 19.36 10.91
N GLU A 23 -1.74 18.63 10.13
CA GLU A 23 -1.74 17.19 10.12
C GLU A 23 -1.26 16.70 8.75
N GLU A 24 -0.60 15.57 8.72
CA GLU A 24 -0.34 14.85 7.49
C GLU A 24 -1.68 14.53 6.84
N ASP A 25 -1.93 15.06 5.66
CA ASP A 25 -3.17 14.91 4.92
C ASP A 25 -2.93 14.99 3.41
N VAL A 26 -3.98 15.05 2.61
CA VAL A 26 -3.87 15.13 1.15
C VAL A 26 -3.15 16.39 0.66
N SER A 27 -2.93 17.42 1.49
CA SER A 27 -2.13 18.58 1.10
C SER A 27 -0.66 18.25 0.86
N TRP A 28 -0.16 17.15 1.42
CA TRP A 28 1.20 16.63 1.17
C TRP A 28 1.41 16.19 -0.28
N LEU A 29 0.35 16.00 -1.03
CA LEU A 29 0.38 15.58 -2.43
C LEU A 29 0.41 16.78 -3.40
N ASP A 30 0.20 18.02 -2.91
CA ASP A 30 0.13 19.24 -3.74
C ASP A 30 1.34 20.16 -3.55
N SER A 31 2.28 20.10 -4.49
CA SER A 31 3.50 20.90 -4.48
C SER A 31 3.29 22.42 -4.47
N ARG A 32 2.08 22.92 -4.79
CA ARG A 32 1.73 24.35 -4.73
C ARG A 32 1.44 24.85 -3.31
N ARG A 33 1.29 23.97 -2.33
CA ARG A 33 0.89 24.30 -0.95
C ARG A 33 2.08 24.28 0.02
N ILE A 34 3.26 24.63 -0.46
CA ILE A 34 4.50 24.60 0.31
C ILE A 34 4.62 25.85 1.16
N SER A 35 4.91 25.69 2.45
CA SER A 35 5.39 26.77 3.30
C SER A 35 6.48 26.27 4.25
N VAL A 36 7.65 26.91 4.18
CA VAL A 36 8.75 26.67 5.12
C VAL A 36 8.57 27.60 6.30
N THR A 37 8.52 27.07 7.51
CA THR A 37 8.16 27.86 8.69
C THR A 37 9.26 27.97 9.73
N GLN A 38 10.07 26.93 9.99
CA GLN A 38 11.05 26.96 11.06
C GLN A 38 12.31 26.15 10.79
N ALA A 39 13.37 26.46 11.55
CA ALA A 39 14.54 25.60 11.68
C ALA A 39 14.16 24.31 12.47
N PRO A 40 14.75 23.14 12.11
CA PRO A 40 14.46 21.91 12.80
C PRO A 40 14.99 21.93 14.23
N PRO A 41 14.46 21.07 15.10
CA PRO A 41 15.10 20.77 16.37
C PRO A 41 16.57 20.36 16.18
N ILE A 42 17.44 20.74 17.10
CA ILE A 42 18.88 20.45 17.01
C ILE A 42 19.11 18.93 16.89
N GLU A 43 18.35 18.13 17.62
CA GLU A 43 18.45 16.66 17.58
C GLU A 43 18.12 16.05 16.21
N ALA A 44 17.36 16.76 15.38
CA ALA A 44 17.02 16.32 14.04
C ALA A 44 18.11 16.65 13.00
N ALA A 45 19.02 17.57 13.30
CA ALA A 45 20.02 18.09 12.34
C ALA A 45 20.90 17.00 11.74
N GLU A 46 21.31 16.01 12.52
CA GLU A 46 22.11 14.88 12.03
C GLU A 46 21.35 14.01 11.02
N TRP A 47 20.08 13.74 11.27
CA TRP A 47 19.25 12.93 10.38
C TRP A 47 18.98 13.66 9.08
N ILE A 48 18.75 14.96 9.19
CA ILE A 48 18.55 15.85 8.06
C ILE A 48 19.80 15.90 7.18
N ALA A 49 20.99 16.02 7.79
CA ALA A 49 22.26 16.01 7.07
C ALA A 49 22.51 14.68 6.33
N ARG A 50 21.94 13.59 6.81
CA ARG A 50 21.96 12.27 6.14
C ARG A 50 20.94 12.11 5.03
N GLY A 51 20.15 13.15 4.74
CA GLY A 51 19.16 13.11 3.65
C GLY A 51 17.78 12.61 4.05
N LEU A 52 17.39 12.73 5.33
CA LEU A 52 16.02 12.44 5.77
C LEU A 52 15.01 13.14 4.87
N ARG A 53 14.02 12.41 4.37
CA ARG A 53 13.03 12.94 3.42
C ARG A 53 11.96 13.75 4.12
N ALA A 54 11.14 13.07 4.92
CA ALA A 54 10.14 13.68 5.77
C ALA A 54 9.88 12.81 6.99
N VAL A 55 9.76 13.41 8.16
CA VAL A 55 9.33 12.73 9.36
C VAL A 55 8.63 13.71 10.29
N ASN A 56 7.58 13.27 10.94
CA ASN A 56 6.89 14.03 11.95
C ASN A 56 7.70 13.99 13.26
N PHE A 57 8.32 15.10 13.64
CA PHE A 57 9.15 15.18 14.84
C PHE A 57 8.35 15.13 16.15
N ASP A 58 7.06 15.39 16.12
CA ASP A 58 6.18 15.19 17.28
C ASP A 58 5.78 13.74 17.50
N HIS A 59 6.03 12.88 16.54
CA HIS A 59 5.82 11.46 16.75
C HIS A 59 6.83 10.94 17.79
N PRO A 60 6.39 10.22 18.86
CA PRO A 60 7.30 9.82 19.94
C PRO A 60 8.44 8.91 19.48
N ARG A 61 8.27 8.23 18.35
CA ARG A 61 9.29 7.37 17.73
C ARG A 61 9.93 7.97 16.47
N TRP A 62 9.96 9.28 16.33
CA TRP A 62 10.49 9.94 15.14
C TRP A 62 11.94 9.52 14.81
N ARG A 63 12.76 9.25 15.83
CA ARG A 63 14.14 8.76 15.61
C ARG A 63 14.18 7.39 14.98
N GLU A 64 13.30 6.47 15.39
CA GLU A 64 13.16 5.16 14.77
C GLU A 64 12.62 5.27 13.35
N MET A 65 11.64 6.15 13.11
CA MET A 65 11.12 6.43 11.77
C MET A 65 12.22 6.97 10.85
N ALA A 66 13.02 7.92 11.32
CA ALA A 66 14.14 8.50 10.57
C ALA A 66 15.24 7.47 10.26
N ALA A 67 15.48 6.55 11.18
CA ALA A 67 16.51 5.52 11.05
C ALA A 67 16.03 4.28 10.28
N TRP A 68 14.71 4.09 10.15
CA TRP A 68 14.16 2.89 9.51
C TRP A 68 14.45 2.89 8.01
N GLN A 69 14.94 1.76 7.53
CA GLN A 69 15.24 1.53 6.12
C GLN A 69 14.84 0.10 5.76
N PRO A 70 14.37 -0.14 4.54
CA PRO A 70 14.27 -1.49 4.00
C PRO A 70 15.64 -2.16 4.02
N THR A 71 15.68 -3.44 4.34
CA THR A 71 16.92 -4.23 4.31
C THR A 71 17.61 -4.13 2.94
N GLN A 72 18.94 -4.28 2.90
CA GLN A 72 19.68 -4.32 1.65
C GLN A 72 19.69 -5.74 1.04
N GLY A 73 19.95 -5.85 -0.26
CA GLY A 73 20.00 -7.13 -0.97
C GLY A 73 18.63 -7.72 -1.29
N LYS A 74 18.60 -9.00 -1.68
CA LYS A 74 17.34 -9.72 -1.97
C LYS A 74 16.53 -9.94 -0.69
N LYS A 75 15.22 -9.87 -0.81
CA LYS A 75 14.25 -9.87 0.28
C LYS A 75 13.58 -11.22 0.46
N ARG A 76 13.37 -11.65 1.68
CA ARG A 76 12.47 -12.75 2.01
C ARG A 76 11.05 -12.21 2.13
N VAL A 77 10.13 -12.81 1.36
CA VAL A 77 8.72 -12.41 1.34
C VAL A 77 7.85 -13.54 1.85
N HIS A 78 7.03 -13.30 2.88
CA HIS A 78 6.09 -14.30 3.40
C HIS A 78 4.65 -13.94 3.04
N ILE A 79 3.88 -14.92 2.59
CA ILE A 79 2.47 -14.78 2.18
C ILE A 79 1.59 -15.57 3.15
N LEU A 80 0.67 -14.87 3.81
CA LEU A 80 -0.37 -15.49 4.62
C LEU A 80 -1.64 -15.69 3.80
N ALA A 81 -2.08 -16.90 3.69
CA ALA A 81 -3.17 -17.43 2.87
C ALA A 81 -2.83 -17.57 1.38
N ILE A 82 -2.93 -18.82 0.90
CA ILE A 82 -2.52 -19.22 -0.45
C ILE A 82 -3.73 -19.65 -1.32
N GLY A 83 -4.87 -18.95 -1.12
CA GLY A 83 -6.05 -19.06 -1.97
C GLY A 83 -5.84 -18.48 -3.37
N ASP A 84 -6.93 -18.14 -4.09
CA ASP A 84 -6.88 -17.62 -5.47
C ASP A 84 -5.90 -16.42 -5.61
N VAL A 85 -5.99 -15.45 -4.72
CA VAL A 85 -5.14 -14.24 -4.73
C VAL A 85 -3.70 -14.58 -4.32
N GLY A 86 -3.52 -15.24 -3.18
CA GLY A 86 -2.19 -15.52 -2.63
C GLY A 86 -1.35 -16.43 -3.53
N SER A 87 -1.95 -17.45 -4.16
CA SER A 87 -1.25 -18.31 -5.12
C SER A 87 -0.84 -17.55 -6.39
N THR A 88 -1.71 -16.66 -6.88
CA THR A 88 -1.39 -15.81 -8.03
C THR A 88 -0.26 -14.83 -7.72
N ILE A 89 -0.23 -14.26 -6.50
CA ILE A 89 0.88 -13.43 -6.03
C ILE A 89 2.17 -14.26 -5.98
N ALA A 90 2.13 -15.45 -5.40
CA ALA A 90 3.29 -16.35 -5.33
C ALA A 90 3.86 -16.68 -6.72
N MET A 91 2.99 -16.95 -7.70
CA MET A 91 3.39 -17.12 -9.11
C MET A 91 4.04 -15.86 -9.69
N GLY A 92 3.44 -14.68 -9.47
CA GLY A 92 4.01 -13.42 -9.93
C GLY A 92 5.39 -13.15 -9.33
N LEU A 93 5.55 -13.31 -8.01
CA LEU A 93 6.85 -13.16 -7.33
C LEU A 93 7.87 -14.21 -7.80
N LYS A 94 7.45 -15.45 -8.03
CA LYS A 94 8.33 -16.52 -8.56
C LYS A 94 8.89 -16.14 -9.93
N LEU A 95 8.05 -15.67 -10.84
CA LEU A 95 8.43 -15.40 -12.22
C LEU A 95 9.21 -14.08 -12.38
N LEU A 96 8.86 -13.05 -11.61
CA LEU A 96 9.37 -11.68 -11.79
C LEU A 96 10.38 -11.25 -10.72
N GLY A 97 10.51 -12.02 -9.63
CA GLY A 97 11.25 -11.60 -8.43
C GLY A 97 12.69 -12.09 -8.36
N GLY A 98 13.23 -12.73 -9.40
CA GLY A 98 14.54 -13.39 -9.33
C GLY A 98 15.73 -12.49 -8.97
N ASP A 99 15.65 -11.21 -9.24
CA ASP A 99 16.63 -10.19 -8.88
C ASP A 99 16.38 -9.55 -7.50
N THR A 100 15.17 -9.66 -6.99
CA THR A 100 14.66 -8.90 -5.83
C THR A 100 14.34 -9.78 -4.63
N VAL A 101 13.81 -10.99 -4.88
CA VAL A 101 13.33 -11.91 -3.84
C VAL A 101 14.32 -13.05 -3.63
N SER A 102 14.71 -13.28 -2.38
CA SER A 102 15.60 -14.38 -1.99
C SER A 102 14.84 -15.69 -1.76
N ALA A 103 13.64 -15.63 -1.20
CA ALA A 103 12.75 -16.76 -0.98
C ALA A 103 11.31 -16.27 -0.78
N ILE A 104 10.35 -17.12 -1.12
CA ILE A 104 8.92 -16.90 -0.92
C ILE A 104 8.45 -17.91 0.12
N GLY A 105 8.13 -17.43 1.34
CA GLY A 105 7.50 -18.22 2.37
C GLY A 105 5.97 -18.22 2.19
N ILE A 106 5.34 -19.38 2.28
CA ILE A 106 3.89 -19.52 2.21
C ILE A 106 3.33 -20.16 3.48
N CYS A 107 2.24 -19.59 4.00
CA CYS A 107 1.54 -20.08 5.18
C CYS A 107 0.04 -20.07 4.94
N ASP A 108 -0.63 -21.17 5.26
CA ASP A 108 -2.09 -21.30 5.19
C ASP A 108 -2.57 -22.27 6.27
N ILE A 109 -3.82 -22.14 6.69
CA ILE A 109 -4.49 -23.11 7.57
C ILE A 109 -4.71 -24.46 6.86
N ASN A 110 -4.73 -24.46 5.53
CA ASN A 110 -4.84 -25.66 4.71
C ASN A 110 -3.44 -26.18 4.32
N GLU A 111 -2.92 -27.10 5.12
CA GLU A 111 -1.60 -27.71 4.86
C GLU A 111 -1.48 -28.40 3.50
N ALA A 112 -2.55 -28.98 2.97
CA ALA A 112 -2.51 -29.59 1.65
C ALA A 112 -2.31 -28.55 0.55
N ALA A 113 -2.89 -27.37 0.71
CA ALA A 113 -2.69 -26.27 -0.22
C ALA A 113 -1.23 -25.75 -0.17
N THR A 114 -0.63 -25.59 1.01
CA THR A 114 0.77 -25.17 1.11
C THR A 114 1.72 -26.19 0.52
N LYS A 115 1.53 -27.50 0.78
CA LYS A 115 2.33 -28.59 0.20
C LYS A 115 2.22 -28.63 -1.32
N ARG A 116 1.00 -28.46 -1.86
CA ARG A 116 0.77 -28.38 -3.30
C ARG A 116 1.56 -27.22 -3.93
N TRP A 117 1.39 -25.99 -3.40
CA TRP A 117 1.98 -24.80 -4.00
C TRP A 117 3.51 -24.76 -3.85
N GLU A 118 4.05 -25.25 -2.73
CA GLU A 118 5.48 -25.43 -2.57
C GLU A 118 6.03 -26.40 -3.64
N PHE A 119 5.41 -27.56 -3.79
CA PHE A 119 5.82 -28.58 -4.75
C PHE A 119 5.72 -28.10 -6.21
N GLU A 120 4.58 -27.52 -6.61
CA GLU A 120 4.36 -27.07 -8.00
C GLU A 120 5.25 -25.87 -8.37
N LEU A 121 5.35 -24.85 -7.50
CA LEU A 121 6.11 -23.65 -7.81
C LEU A 121 7.62 -23.88 -7.83
N ASN A 122 8.14 -24.83 -7.07
CA ASN A 122 9.56 -25.18 -7.13
C ASN A 122 9.95 -25.97 -8.39
N GLN A 123 8.99 -26.45 -9.15
CA GLN A 123 9.20 -27.03 -10.49
C GLN A 123 9.20 -25.98 -11.60
N VAL A 124 8.85 -24.72 -11.31
CA VAL A 124 8.93 -23.60 -12.26
C VAL A 124 10.36 -23.07 -12.23
N THR A 125 11.10 -23.28 -13.30
CA THR A 125 12.53 -22.91 -13.38
C THR A 125 12.95 -22.61 -14.82
N LEU A 126 14.07 -21.91 -14.98
CA LEU A 126 14.69 -21.68 -16.28
C LEU A 126 15.69 -22.81 -16.58
N PRO A 127 15.66 -23.42 -17.78
CA PRO A 127 16.66 -24.41 -18.17
C PRO A 127 18.08 -23.87 -18.02
N TRP A 128 18.96 -24.67 -17.39
CA TRP A 128 20.37 -24.34 -17.10
C TRP A 128 20.59 -23.10 -16.19
N ARG A 129 19.51 -22.52 -15.65
CA ARG A 129 19.57 -21.42 -14.67
C ARG A 129 18.60 -21.71 -13.52
N TYR A 130 18.76 -22.86 -12.89
CA TYR A 130 17.77 -23.44 -11.96
C TYR A 130 17.57 -22.60 -10.69
N ASP A 131 18.57 -21.78 -10.29
CA ASP A 131 18.51 -20.88 -9.14
C ASP A 131 18.14 -19.42 -9.50
N ALA A 132 17.72 -19.17 -10.75
CA ALA A 132 17.39 -17.81 -11.19
C ALA A 132 16.08 -17.26 -10.60
N MET A 133 15.20 -18.16 -10.14
CA MET A 133 13.93 -17.80 -9.53
C MET A 133 13.93 -18.12 -8.04
N PRO A 134 13.27 -17.32 -7.19
CA PRO A 134 13.28 -17.55 -5.75
C PRO A 134 12.62 -18.88 -5.39
N PRO A 135 13.19 -19.67 -4.46
CA PRO A 135 12.55 -20.87 -3.94
C PRO A 135 11.28 -20.52 -3.17
N VAL A 136 10.35 -21.46 -3.11
CA VAL A 136 9.13 -21.40 -2.30
C VAL A 136 9.28 -22.33 -1.10
N GLU A 137 8.96 -21.85 0.09
CA GLU A 137 9.14 -22.57 1.36
C GLU A 137 7.82 -22.56 2.15
N ILE A 138 7.48 -23.67 2.80
CA ILE A 138 6.37 -23.68 3.77
C ILE A 138 6.87 -23.07 5.08
N VAL A 139 6.18 -22.04 5.56
CA VAL A 139 6.53 -21.33 6.78
C VAL A 139 5.49 -21.61 7.87
N PRO A 140 5.90 -22.09 9.06
CA PRO A 140 4.97 -22.24 10.18
C PRO A 140 4.58 -20.86 10.73
N GLN A 141 3.41 -20.81 11.42
CA GLN A 141 2.86 -19.53 11.91
C GLN A 141 3.78 -18.76 12.86
N GLU A 142 4.59 -19.47 13.62
CA GLU A 142 5.54 -18.92 14.59
C GLU A 142 6.69 -18.15 13.91
N ARG A 143 6.95 -18.46 12.65
CA ARG A 143 8.03 -17.87 11.85
C ARG A 143 7.53 -16.92 10.75
N LEU A 144 6.26 -16.55 10.77
CA LEU A 144 5.66 -15.68 9.76
C LEU A 144 6.37 -14.33 9.61
N PHE A 145 6.93 -13.80 10.70
CA PHE A 145 7.62 -12.51 10.72
C PHE A 145 9.14 -12.62 10.59
N ASP A 146 9.69 -13.80 10.28
CA ASP A 146 11.10 -13.99 9.92
C ASP A 146 11.35 -13.61 8.45
N CYS A 147 10.94 -12.41 8.05
CA CYS A 147 10.97 -11.95 6.66
C CYS A 147 11.16 -10.43 6.57
N ASP A 148 11.44 -9.95 5.35
CA ASP A 148 11.55 -8.52 5.04
C ASP A 148 10.19 -7.91 4.65
N ALA A 149 9.30 -8.71 4.10
CA ALA A 149 7.93 -8.29 3.77
C ALA A 149 6.92 -9.40 4.09
N PHE A 150 5.96 -9.09 4.93
CA PHE A 150 4.84 -9.95 5.28
C PHE A 150 3.60 -9.51 4.52
N LEU A 151 3.03 -10.37 3.70
CA LEU A 151 1.86 -10.13 2.87
C LEU A 151 0.60 -10.73 3.52
N PHE A 152 -0.25 -9.86 4.02
CA PHE A 152 -1.54 -10.22 4.60
C PHE A 152 -2.58 -10.34 3.48
N VAL A 153 -2.88 -11.59 3.05
CA VAL A 153 -3.83 -11.91 1.98
C VAL A 153 -5.05 -12.65 2.51
N ALA A 154 -5.05 -12.97 3.80
CA ALA A 154 -6.13 -13.73 4.44
C ALA A 154 -7.44 -12.95 4.49
N SER A 155 -8.54 -13.61 4.16
CA SER A 155 -9.90 -13.03 4.18
C SER A 155 -10.91 -14.05 4.69
N LYS A 156 -11.89 -13.60 5.47
CA LYS A 156 -13.03 -14.42 5.90
C LYS A 156 -14.12 -14.59 4.84
N GLY A 157 -13.86 -14.13 3.62
CA GLY A 157 -14.78 -14.22 2.51
C GLY A 157 -15.52 -12.91 2.23
N ILE A 158 -16.15 -12.87 1.05
CA ILE A 158 -16.98 -11.74 0.61
C ILE A 158 -18.44 -12.17 0.72
N PRO A 159 -19.34 -11.33 1.26
CA PRO A 159 -20.77 -11.62 1.23
C PRO A 159 -21.24 -11.95 -0.20
N ALA A 160 -22.08 -12.96 -0.34
CA ALA A 160 -22.58 -13.36 -1.64
C ALA A 160 -23.39 -12.22 -2.28
N VAL A 161 -23.30 -12.10 -3.61
CA VAL A 161 -24.13 -11.16 -4.36
C VAL A 161 -25.62 -11.50 -4.10
N GLY A 162 -26.41 -10.52 -3.67
CA GLY A 162 -27.82 -10.74 -3.31
C GLY A 162 -28.06 -11.12 -1.84
N SER A 163 -27.05 -11.09 -0.98
CA SER A 163 -27.18 -11.41 0.47
C SER A 163 -27.99 -10.40 1.29
N GLY A 164 -28.53 -9.34 0.68
CA GLY A 164 -29.30 -8.29 1.38
C GLY A 164 -28.45 -7.32 2.20
N VAL A 165 -27.13 -7.44 2.19
CA VAL A 165 -26.20 -6.55 2.88
C VAL A 165 -26.17 -5.21 2.15
N LYS A 166 -26.63 -4.13 2.82
CA LYS A 166 -26.71 -2.78 2.24
C LYS A 166 -25.33 -2.18 1.93
N ASP A 167 -24.33 -2.48 2.77
CA ASP A 167 -22.94 -2.03 2.58
C ASP A 167 -22.00 -3.25 2.62
N VAL A 168 -21.71 -3.79 1.45
CA VAL A 168 -20.84 -4.97 1.28
C VAL A 168 -19.42 -4.69 1.77
N ARG A 169 -18.92 -3.45 1.69
CA ARG A 169 -17.57 -3.09 2.10
C ARG A 169 -17.42 -2.99 3.61
N MET A 170 -18.41 -2.37 4.27
CA MET A 170 -18.41 -2.34 5.74
C MET A 170 -18.53 -3.75 6.31
N ALA A 171 -19.39 -4.60 5.73
CA ALA A 171 -19.48 -6.00 6.13
C ALA A 171 -18.15 -6.76 5.91
N GLN A 172 -17.47 -6.50 4.80
CA GLN A 172 -16.17 -7.09 4.49
C GLN A 172 -15.07 -6.55 5.42
N PHE A 173 -15.10 -5.25 5.72
CA PHE A 173 -14.19 -4.64 6.70
C PHE A 173 -14.36 -5.27 8.08
N GLU A 174 -15.57 -5.34 8.61
CA GLU A 174 -15.85 -5.96 9.92
C GLU A 174 -15.43 -7.43 9.96
N ALA A 175 -15.65 -8.18 8.88
CA ALA A 175 -15.25 -9.57 8.79
C ALA A 175 -13.71 -9.75 8.85
N ASN A 176 -12.95 -8.87 8.17
CA ASN A 176 -11.51 -8.98 8.04
C ASN A 176 -10.72 -8.21 9.11
N ARG A 177 -11.33 -7.21 9.75
CA ARG A 177 -10.70 -6.36 10.77
C ARG A 177 -10.08 -7.17 11.88
N GLY A 178 -10.84 -8.03 12.55
CA GLY A 178 -10.31 -8.84 13.65
C GLY A 178 -9.14 -9.74 13.25
N LEU A 179 -9.11 -10.16 11.98
CA LEU A 179 -8.02 -10.98 11.48
C LEU A 179 -6.74 -10.15 11.24
N VAL A 180 -6.84 -8.99 10.58
CA VAL A 180 -5.66 -8.12 10.38
C VAL A 180 -5.12 -7.60 11.71
N GLU A 181 -5.99 -7.24 12.66
CA GLU A 181 -5.60 -6.81 14.00
C GLU A 181 -4.84 -7.91 14.76
N LEU A 182 -5.27 -9.18 14.65
CA LEU A 182 -4.57 -10.32 15.24
C LEU A 182 -3.13 -10.42 14.73
N TYR A 183 -2.93 -10.36 13.40
CA TYR A 183 -1.60 -10.46 12.83
C TYR A 183 -0.75 -9.20 13.05
N ALA A 184 -1.36 -8.04 13.15
CA ALA A 184 -0.68 -6.80 13.52
C ALA A 184 -0.14 -6.86 14.97
N ARG A 185 -0.90 -7.42 15.92
CA ARG A 185 -0.42 -7.69 17.29
C ARG A 185 0.71 -8.71 17.30
N LYS A 186 0.58 -9.82 16.55
CA LYS A 186 1.70 -10.79 16.41
C LYS A 186 2.96 -10.15 15.82
N ALA A 187 2.84 -9.23 14.87
CA ALA A 187 3.98 -8.47 14.32
C ALA A 187 4.66 -7.60 15.39
N ARG A 188 3.86 -6.96 16.26
CA ARG A 188 4.37 -6.23 17.42
C ARG A 188 5.13 -7.15 18.37
N ASP A 189 4.55 -8.29 18.75
CA ASP A 189 5.15 -9.25 19.68
C ASP A 189 6.47 -9.80 19.14
N ALA A 190 6.52 -10.05 17.84
CA ALA A 190 7.74 -10.45 17.11
C ALA A 190 8.74 -9.29 16.91
N ARG A 191 8.42 -8.06 17.33
CA ARG A 191 9.21 -6.85 17.04
C ARG A 191 9.58 -6.73 15.56
N PHE A 192 8.61 -7.02 14.70
CA PHE A 192 8.79 -7.06 13.27
C PHE A 192 9.31 -5.73 12.71
N ARG A 193 10.37 -5.79 11.93
CA ARG A 193 11.04 -4.61 11.35
C ARG A 193 10.88 -4.50 9.84
N GLY A 194 10.28 -5.50 9.20
CA GLY A 194 9.99 -5.51 7.77
C GLY A 194 8.71 -4.74 7.41
N LEU A 195 8.29 -4.87 6.16
CA LEU A 195 7.04 -4.29 5.65
C LEU A 195 5.84 -5.17 5.99
N PHE A 196 4.81 -4.59 6.57
CA PHE A 196 3.50 -5.21 6.77
C PHE A 196 2.57 -4.79 5.62
N CYS A 197 2.41 -5.69 4.65
CA CYS A 197 1.72 -5.43 3.39
C CYS A 197 0.28 -5.94 3.46
N VAL A 198 -0.70 -5.03 3.44
CA VAL A 198 -2.13 -5.36 3.46
C VAL A 198 -2.65 -5.48 2.03
N ILE A 199 -3.16 -6.67 1.67
CA ILE A 199 -3.68 -6.95 0.33
C ILE A 199 -5.18 -7.27 0.37
N SER A 200 -5.66 -7.75 1.51
CA SER A 200 -7.09 -8.04 1.71
C SER A 200 -7.95 -6.78 1.69
N ASP A 201 -9.12 -6.88 1.09
CA ASP A 201 -10.09 -5.78 1.00
C ASP A 201 -10.94 -5.61 2.28
N PRO A 202 -11.31 -4.37 2.60
CA PRO A 202 -10.91 -3.10 1.98
C PRO A 202 -9.53 -2.65 2.47
N VAL A 203 -8.60 -2.46 1.54
CA VAL A 203 -7.16 -2.31 1.80
C VAL A 203 -6.84 -1.14 2.74
N ASP A 204 -7.36 0.06 2.44
CA ASP A 204 -7.00 1.28 3.16
C ASP A 204 -7.48 1.26 4.63
N PRO A 205 -8.75 0.94 4.93
CA PRO A 205 -9.20 0.79 6.32
C PRO A 205 -8.48 -0.34 7.06
N LEU A 206 -8.21 -1.48 6.42
CA LEU A 206 -7.50 -2.58 7.05
C LEU A 206 -6.04 -2.22 7.35
N SER A 207 -5.38 -1.40 6.51
CA SER A 207 -4.05 -0.87 6.79
C SER A 207 -4.05 0.02 8.04
N ARG A 208 -5.05 0.90 8.16
CA ARG A 208 -5.24 1.71 9.37
C ARG A 208 -5.51 0.85 10.61
N ALA A 209 -6.39 -0.15 10.50
CA ALA A 209 -6.68 -1.08 11.58
C ALA A 209 -5.42 -1.83 12.04
N ALA A 210 -4.57 -2.30 11.10
CA ALA A 210 -3.30 -2.93 11.42
C ALA A 210 -2.36 -2.00 12.18
N LEU A 211 -2.19 -0.75 11.72
CA LEU A 211 -1.35 0.22 12.40
C LEU A 211 -1.84 0.49 13.82
N LEU A 212 -3.13 0.78 13.98
CA LEU A 212 -3.72 1.09 15.29
C LEU A 212 -3.66 -0.11 16.25
N ALA A 213 -3.96 -1.32 15.77
CA ALA A 213 -3.96 -2.51 16.62
C ALA A 213 -2.55 -2.91 17.07
N SER A 214 -1.53 -2.76 16.22
CA SER A 214 -0.15 -3.03 16.61
C SER A 214 0.38 -2.04 17.65
N ASN A 215 -0.17 -0.82 17.71
CA ASN A 215 0.25 0.26 18.60
C ASN A 215 -0.63 0.38 19.86
N ARG A 216 -1.37 -0.68 20.21
CA ARG A 216 -2.11 -0.80 21.47
C ARG A 216 -1.55 -1.93 22.30
N ASP A 217 -1.44 -1.70 23.61
CA ASP A 217 -1.06 -2.72 24.58
C ASP A 217 -2.18 -3.75 24.82
N GLU A 218 -1.93 -4.71 25.71
CA GLU A 218 -2.90 -5.75 26.06
C GLU A 218 -4.19 -5.19 26.70
N SER A 219 -4.14 -4.01 27.31
CA SER A 219 -5.29 -3.30 27.87
C SER A 219 -6.08 -2.50 26.83
N GLY A 220 -5.57 -2.43 25.60
CA GLY A 220 -6.14 -1.66 24.49
C GLY A 220 -5.75 -0.19 24.45
N VAL A 221 -4.87 0.25 25.36
CA VAL A 221 -4.35 1.63 25.39
C VAL A 221 -3.31 1.82 24.28
N TYR A 222 -3.41 2.92 23.56
CA TYR A 222 -2.43 3.27 22.51
C TYR A 222 -1.11 3.68 23.19
N ASP A 223 -0.04 2.95 22.92
CA ASP A 223 1.30 3.18 23.47
C ASP A 223 2.36 3.49 22.38
N GLY A 224 2.01 3.33 21.11
CA GLY A 224 2.88 3.62 19.99
C GLY A 224 4.08 2.68 19.83
N LEU A 225 4.09 1.50 20.47
CA LEU A 225 5.23 0.57 20.46
C LEU A 225 5.16 -0.53 19.40
N GLY A 226 4.17 -0.48 18.51
CA GLY A 226 3.98 -1.43 17.41
C GLY A 226 4.72 -1.07 16.12
N LEU A 227 4.06 -1.33 15.00
CA LEU A 227 4.57 -0.99 13.67
C LEU A 227 4.69 0.53 13.51
N LEU A 228 5.73 0.97 12.80
CA LEU A 228 5.85 2.36 12.36
C LEU A 228 4.88 2.64 11.20
N PRO A 229 4.39 3.88 11.03
CA PRO A 229 3.47 4.23 9.94
C PRO A 229 4.00 3.81 8.55
N GLN A 230 5.29 4.02 8.27
CA GLN A 230 5.90 3.65 7.00
C GLN A 230 6.12 2.14 6.80
N GLN A 231 6.01 1.32 7.86
CA GLN A 231 6.10 -0.14 7.72
C GLN A 231 4.79 -0.75 7.20
N VAL A 232 3.66 -0.07 7.37
CA VAL A 232 2.36 -0.54 6.90
C VAL A 232 2.07 0.03 5.53
N GLN A 233 1.83 -0.83 4.57
CA GLN A 233 1.47 -0.42 3.21
C GLN A 233 0.33 -1.28 2.67
N GLY A 234 -0.64 -0.63 2.00
CA GLY A 234 -1.77 -1.31 1.38
C GLY A 234 -1.60 -1.46 -0.13
N TYR A 235 -2.08 -2.56 -0.69
CA TYR A 235 -1.91 -2.92 -2.10
C TYR A 235 -3.26 -3.14 -2.79
N GLY A 236 -3.89 -2.05 -3.25
CA GLY A 236 -5.16 -2.06 -3.97
C GLY A 236 -5.17 -1.15 -5.20
N LEU A 237 -4.46 -0.02 -5.15
CA LEU A 237 -4.53 1.01 -6.18
C LEU A 237 -3.85 0.62 -7.50
N GLY A 238 -2.86 -0.28 -7.49
CA GLY A 238 -2.12 -0.68 -8.69
C GLY A 238 -3.01 -1.22 -9.81
N VAL A 239 -4.02 -2.03 -9.49
CA VAL A 239 -4.98 -2.52 -10.49
C VAL A 239 -5.91 -1.43 -11.00
N MET A 240 -6.22 -0.42 -10.19
CA MET A 240 -7.07 0.70 -10.62
C MET A 240 -6.34 1.56 -11.65
N ASN A 241 -5.06 1.84 -11.42
CA ASN A 241 -4.19 2.46 -12.43
C ASN A 241 -4.08 1.61 -13.70
N ALA A 242 -3.90 0.30 -13.57
CA ALA A 242 -3.80 -0.61 -14.73
C ALA A 242 -5.11 -0.66 -15.55
N ARG A 243 -6.28 -0.64 -14.89
CA ARG A 243 -7.59 -0.57 -15.56
C ARG A 243 -7.78 0.76 -16.29
N ALA A 244 -7.43 1.88 -15.66
CA ALA A 244 -7.48 3.18 -16.31
C ALA A 244 -6.58 3.21 -17.55
N ALA A 245 -5.35 2.69 -17.47
CA ALA A 245 -4.46 2.56 -18.62
C ALA A 245 -5.02 1.63 -19.71
N TYR A 246 -5.70 0.55 -19.34
CA TYR A 246 -6.37 -0.33 -20.29
C TYR A 246 -7.42 0.41 -21.11
N TYR A 247 -8.29 1.19 -20.47
CA TYR A 247 -9.30 1.98 -21.18
C TYR A 247 -8.68 3.15 -21.95
N ALA A 248 -7.66 3.80 -21.41
CA ALA A 248 -6.96 4.88 -22.11
C ALA A 248 -6.28 4.44 -23.42
N LYS A 249 -5.92 3.16 -23.53
CA LYS A 249 -5.40 2.59 -24.80
C LYS A 249 -6.50 2.29 -25.82
N GLN A 250 -7.76 2.25 -25.42
CA GLN A 250 -8.88 1.92 -26.30
C GLN A 250 -9.67 3.13 -26.75
N ASP A 251 -9.62 4.24 -26.02
CA ASP A 251 -10.34 5.46 -26.32
C ASP A 251 -9.39 6.66 -26.32
N GLY A 252 -9.22 7.29 -27.49
CA GLY A 252 -8.33 8.42 -27.69
C GLY A 252 -8.58 9.62 -26.78
N ARG A 253 -9.80 9.78 -26.23
CA ARG A 253 -10.15 10.83 -25.27
C ARG A 253 -9.34 10.72 -23.96
N PHE A 254 -8.91 9.52 -23.59
CA PHE A 254 -8.18 9.25 -22.36
C PHE A 254 -6.67 9.05 -22.56
N THR A 255 -6.15 9.24 -23.78
CA THR A 255 -4.74 8.94 -24.11
C THR A 255 -3.75 9.69 -23.22
N ALA A 256 -4.07 10.93 -22.81
CA ALA A 256 -3.23 11.71 -21.89
C ALA A 256 -2.98 11.00 -20.54
N PHE A 257 -3.87 10.12 -20.10
CA PHE A 257 -3.67 9.33 -18.89
C PHE A 257 -2.38 8.50 -18.92
N LEU A 258 -1.97 8.02 -20.06
CA LEU A 258 -0.80 7.14 -20.20
C LEU A 258 0.53 7.82 -19.83
N THR A 259 0.60 9.14 -19.89
CA THR A 259 1.80 9.94 -19.60
C THR A 259 1.61 10.90 -18.43
N GLU A 260 0.45 11.54 -18.35
CA GLU A 260 0.15 12.63 -17.41
C GLU A 260 -0.81 12.21 -16.28
N GLY A 261 -1.52 11.08 -16.47
CA GLY A 261 -2.55 10.63 -15.54
C GLY A 261 -2.02 10.11 -14.22
N ARG A 262 -2.89 10.16 -13.19
CA ARG A 262 -2.60 9.62 -11.85
C ARG A 262 -3.82 8.91 -11.29
N ALA A 263 -3.54 7.93 -10.43
CA ALA A 263 -4.55 7.26 -9.62
C ALA A 263 -4.37 7.60 -8.15
N PHE A 264 -5.47 7.87 -7.46
CA PHE A 264 -5.51 8.20 -6.03
C PHE A 264 -6.69 7.50 -5.36
N GLY A 265 -6.58 7.35 -4.03
CA GLY A 265 -7.69 6.87 -3.21
C GLY A 265 -7.74 5.35 -3.07
N PRO A 266 -8.84 4.85 -2.48
CA PRO A 266 -8.99 3.43 -2.20
C PRO A 266 -9.30 2.61 -3.45
N HIS A 267 -9.11 1.29 -3.32
CA HIS A 267 -9.61 0.31 -4.28
C HIS A 267 -11.15 0.24 -4.25
N GLY A 268 -11.80 1.36 -4.55
CA GLY A 268 -13.26 1.40 -4.55
C GLY A 268 -13.89 2.78 -4.36
N SER A 269 -14.92 2.94 -3.49
CA SER A 269 -15.60 4.24 -3.28
C SER A 269 -14.59 5.29 -2.78
N GLY A 270 -14.55 6.43 -3.42
CA GLY A 270 -13.53 7.43 -3.21
C GLY A 270 -12.31 7.27 -4.13
N LEU A 271 -12.30 6.31 -5.05
CA LEU A 271 -11.28 6.26 -6.11
C LEU A 271 -11.32 7.53 -6.96
N VAL A 272 -10.15 8.06 -7.29
CA VAL A 272 -9.98 9.18 -8.20
C VAL A 272 -8.93 8.83 -9.26
N ILE A 273 -9.34 8.73 -10.50
CA ILE A 273 -8.44 8.64 -11.66
C ILE A 273 -8.37 10.01 -12.31
N ALA A 274 -7.27 10.72 -12.17
CA ALA A 274 -7.03 11.96 -12.89
C ALA A 274 -6.61 11.63 -14.33
N ASN A 275 -7.37 12.08 -15.32
CA ASN A 275 -7.09 11.85 -16.74
C ASN A 275 -5.76 12.46 -17.17
N SER A 276 -5.38 13.57 -16.57
CA SER A 276 -4.13 14.30 -16.74
C SER A 276 -3.91 15.19 -15.51
N ILE A 277 -2.68 15.44 -15.13
CA ILE A 277 -2.34 16.48 -14.13
C ILE A 277 -2.16 17.83 -14.81
N GLU A 278 -1.59 17.85 -16.00
CA GLU A 278 -1.28 19.09 -16.74
C GLU A 278 -2.55 19.67 -17.39
N HIS A 279 -3.42 18.82 -17.93
CA HIS A 279 -4.64 19.16 -18.66
C HIS A 279 -5.86 18.47 -18.01
N TYR A 280 -6.03 18.69 -16.70
CA TYR A 280 -7.11 18.06 -15.95
C TYR A 280 -8.49 18.46 -16.46
N ASP A 281 -9.29 17.46 -16.80
CA ASP A 281 -10.71 17.58 -17.13
C ASP A 281 -11.54 16.74 -16.15
N ASP A 282 -12.37 17.38 -15.35
CA ASP A 282 -13.14 16.69 -14.29
C ASP A 282 -14.15 15.69 -14.88
N ALA A 283 -14.76 15.99 -16.03
CA ALA A 283 -15.72 15.08 -16.66
C ALA A 283 -15.04 13.81 -17.19
N LEU A 284 -13.92 13.96 -17.92
CA LEU A 284 -13.12 12.83 -18.41
C LEU A 284 -12.53 12.03 -17.25
N SER A 285 -12.07 12.71 -16.20
CA SER A 285 -11.53 12.07 -14.99
C SER A 285 -12.61 11.22 -14.30
N ARG A 286 -13.85 11.71 -14.16
CA ARG A 286 -14.97 10.95 -13.57
C ARG A 286 -15.37 9.77 -14.44
N GLU A 287 -15.45 9.95 -15.75
CA GLU A 287 -15.76 8.86 -16.68
C GLU A 287 -14.70 7.74 -16.59
N LEU A 288 -13.41 8.10 -16.64
CA LEU A 288 -12.32 7.12 -16.52
C LEU A 288 -12.29 6.45 -15.13
N THR A 289 -12.63 7.18 -14.08
CA THR A 289 -12.78 6.63 -12.72
C THR A 289 -13.87 5.55 -12.70
N GLU A 290 -15.03 5.82 -13.27
CA GLU A 290 -16.16 4.87 -13.30
C GLU A 290 -15.81 3.61 -14.12
N LEU A 291 -15.15 3.79 -15.26
CA LEU A 291 -14.65 2.66 -16.08
C LEU A 291 -13.69 1.77 -15.28
N ALA A 292 -12.76 2.36 -14.54
CA ALA A 292 -11.81 1.61 -13.71
C ALA A 292 -12.52 0.89 -12.53
N LEU A 293 -13.48 1.55 -11.89
CA LEU A 293 -14.27 1.00 -10.76
C LEU A 293 -15.09 -0.22 -11.18
N THR A 294 -15.75 -0.14 -12.33
CA THR A 294 -16.71 -1.14 -12.80
C THR A 294 -16.10 -2.25 -13.64
N ALA A 295 -14.80 -2.17 -13.97
CA ALA A 295 -14.12 -3.15 -14.81
C ALA A 295 -14.23 -4.62 -14.30
N ASN A 296 -14.32 -4.81 -12.97
CA ASN A 296 -14.51 -6.14 -12.38
C ASN A 296 -15.90 -6.74 -12.65
N LEU A 297 -16.91 -5.92 -12.91
CA LEU A 297 -18.26 -6.39 -13.19
C LEU A 297 -18.32 -7.14 -14.52
N LYS A 298 -17.59 -6.66 -15.54
CA LYS A 298 -17.47 -7.36 -16.85
C LYS A 298 -16.96 -8.79 -16.69
N MET A 299 -16.02 -9.02 -15.76
CA MET A 299 -15.50 -10.37 -15.50
C MET A 299 -16.55 -11.26 -14.82
N ARG A 300 -17.35 -10.67 -13.91
CA ARG A 300 -18.46 -11.37 -13.24
C ARG A 300 -19.60 -11.72 -14.20
N GLU A 301 -19.90 -10.83 -15.14
CA GLU A 301 -20.87 -11.09 -16.21
C GLU A 301 -20.49 -12.28 -17.11
N LEU A 302 -19.18 -12.50 -17.29
CA LEU A 302 -18.64 -13.67 -17.98
C LEU A 302 -18.62 -14.95 -17.11
N GLY A 303 -19.05 -14.87 -15.83
CA GLY A 303 -19.10 -15.99 -14.90
C GLY A 303 -17.78 -16.27 -14.16
N PHE A 304 -16.79 -15.38 -14.24
CA PHE A 304 -15.48 -15.58 -13.59
C PHE A 304 -15.24 -14.67 -12.39
N LYS A 305 -14.37 -15.12 -11.47
CA LYS A 305 -13.90 -14.30 -10.36
C LYS A 305 -12.82 -13.32 -10.84
N PRO A 306 -12.89 -12.02 -10.55
CA PRO A 306 -11.94 -10.99 -11.02
C PRO A 306 -10.71 -10.85 -10.10
N TYR A 307 -9.92 -11.91 -9.88
CA TYR A 307 -8.80 -11.87 -8.93
C TYR A 307 -7.41 -11.77 -9.58
N VAL A 308 -7.23 -12.15 -10.85
CA VAL A 308 -5.91 -12.23 -11.49
C VAL A 308 -5.25 -10.85 -11.59
N ALA A 309 -5.95 -9.86 -12.14
CA ALA A 309 -5.40 -8.52 -12.29
C ALA A 309 -5.11 -7.83 -10.93
N PRO A 310 -6.01 -7.88 -9.91
CA PRO A 310 -5.67 -7.41 -8.57
C PRO A 310 -4.44 -8.11 -7.97
N ALA A 311 -4.37 -9.43 -8.02
CA ALA A 311 -3.26 -10.18 -7.46
C ALA A 311 -1.91 -9.87 -8.13
N LEU A 312 -1.90 -9.61 -9.44
CA LEU A 312 -0.68 -9.28 -10.15
C LEU A 312 -0.36 -7.79 -10.09
N SER A 313 -1.27 -6.91 -10.56
CA SER A 313 -0.97 -5.47 -10.69
C SER A 313 -0.93 -4.75 -9.35
N SER A 314 -1.87 -5.03 -8.43
CA SER A 314 -1.85 -4.38 -7.12
C SER A 314 -0.86 -5.02 -6.16
N ALA A 315 -0.68 -6.34 -6.18
CA ALA A 315 0.15 -7.03 -5.21
C ALA A 315 1.51 -7.44 -5.80
N ALA A 316 1.62 -8.50 -6.59
CA ALA A 316 2.92 -9.04 -6.97
C ALA A 316 3.85 -7.98 -7.61
N ILE A 317 3.37 -7.24 -8.61
CA ILE A 317 4.15 -6.20 -9.30
C ILE A 317 4.44 -5.02 -8.37
N SER A 318 3.41 -4.50 -7.67
CA SER A 318 3.62 -3.35 -6.78
C SER A 318 4.51 -3.68 -5.60
N VAL A 319 4.42 -4.88 -5.02
CA VAL A 319 5.36 -5.34 -3.97
C VAL A 319 6.79 -5.41 -4.50
N LEU A 320 7.01 -5.95 -5.70
CA LEU A 320 8.35 -5.95 -6.31
C LEU A 320 8.90 -4.55 -6.51
N LEU A 321 8.08 -3.61 -7.03
CA LEU A 321 8.46 -2.21 -7.19
C LEU A 321 8.77 -1.55 -5.83
N THR A 322 7.96 -1.83 -4.80
CA THR A 322 8.24 -1.40 -3.42
C THR A 322 9.61 -1.86 -2.95
N LEU A 323 9.89 -3.16 -3.11
CA LEU A 323 11.16 -3.78 -2.66
C LEU A 323 12.38 -3.30 -3.45
N ARG A 324 12.19 -2.84 -4.68
CA ARG A 324 13.20 -2.21 -5.55
C ARG A 324 13.40 -0.72 -5.29
N GLY A 325 12.51 -0.09 -4.51
CA GLY A 325 12.51 1.36 -4.31
C GLY A 325 12.02 2.14 -5.54
N GLU A 326 11.24 1.49 -6.40
CA GLU A 326 10.68 2.08 -7.61
C GLU A 326 9.29 2.68 -7.37
N TRP A 327 8.92 3.67 -8.19
CA TRP A 327 7.60 4.29 -8.14
C TRP A 327 6.50 3.28 -8.45
N HIS A 328 5.51 3.20 -7.57
CA HIS A 328 4.34 2.34 -7.70
C HIS A 328 3.11 2.98 -7.07
N TYR A 329 1.97 2.32 -7.16
CA TYR A 329 0.73 2.73 -6.54
C TYR A 329 0.41 1.83 -5.35
N GLY A 330 0.38 2.40 -4.16
CA GLY A 330 0.06 1.72 -2.91
C GLY A 330 -0.54 2.66 -1.89
N SER A 331 -1.24 2.11 -0.90
CA SER A 331 -1.85 2.87 0.20
C SER A 331 -0.83 3.11 1.29
N VAL A 332 -0.66 4.36 1.66
CA VAL A 332 0.29 4.81 2.70
C VAL A 332 -0.44 5.61 3.78
N CYS A 333 0.19 5.72 4.94
CA CYS A 333 -0.32 6.56 6.01
C CYS A 333 -0.19 8.04 5.63
N LEU A 334 -1.31 8.75 5.66
CA LEU A 334 -1.39 10.20 5.54
C LEU A 334 -2.12 10.72 6.78
N GLY A 335 -1.37 10.88 7.87
CA GLY A 335 -1.89 11.26 9.17
C GLY A 335 -2.83 10.24 9.79
N ASP A 336 -4.10 10.56 9.80
CA ASP A 336 -5.15 9.74 10.42
C ASP A 336 -5.82 8.75 9.47
N ILE A 337 -5.42 8.72 8.20
CA ILE A 337 -5.94 7.80 7.18
C ILE A 337 -4.84 6.99 6.51
N PHE A 338 -5.24 5.94 5.83
CA PHE A 338 -4.45 5.30 4.77
C PHE A 338 -5.13 5.59 3.44
N MET A 339 -4.36 5.99 2.44
CA MET A 339 -4.89 6.30 1.10
C MET A 339 -3.89 5.87 0.02
N GLY A 340 -4.42 5.30 -1.03
CA GLY A 340 -3.65 4.95 -2.21
C GLY A 340 -3.11 6.19 -2.94
N VAL A 341 -1.80 6.21 -3.18
CA VAL A 341 -1.08 7.26 -3.89
C VAL A 341 0.11 6.66 -4.64
N LYS A 342 0.71 7.43 -5.54
CA LYS A 342 2.00 7.07 -6.14
C LYS A 342 3.11 7.32 -5.12
N ASN A 343 3.87 6.28 -4.80
CA ASN A 343 4.90 6.33 -3.76
C ASN A 343 6.06 5.39 -4.08
N ARG A 344 7.15 5.51 -3.34
CA ARG A 344 8.30 4.60 -3.36
C ARG A 344 9.04 4.60 -2.04
N TYR A 345 9.84 3.56 -1.79
CA TYR A 345 10.81 3.56 -0.71
C TYR A 345 12.19 3.94 -1.21
N THR A 346 12.86 4.81 -0.47
CA THR A 346 14.25 5.23 -0.72
C THR A 346 15.10 4.87 0.49
N PRO A 347 16.44 4.97 0.40
CA PRO A 347 17.30 4.79 1.58
C PRO A 347 16.97 5.71 2.75
N THR A 348 16.23 6.80 2.51
CA THR A 348 15.82 7.77 3.53
C THR A 348 14.35 7.64 3.93
N GLY A 349 13.67 6.57 3.55
CA GLY A 349 12.29 6.25 3.93
C GLY A 349 11.28 6.33 2.80
N LEU A 350 10.00 6.37 3.18
CA LEU A 350 8.88 6.47 2.26
C LEU A 350 8.82 7.86 1.61
N GLU A 351 8.63 7.90 0.31
CA GLU A 351 8.42 9.11 -0.49
C GLU A 351 7.09 8.99 -1.24
N THR A 352 6.21 9.96 -1.05
CA THR A 352 5.02 10.14 -1.88
C THR A 352 5.32 11.15 -3.00
N GLU A 353 4.69 10.97 -4.16
CA GLU A 353 4.81 11.96 -5.23
C GLU A 353 4.03 13.23 -4.84
N ASP A 354 4.71 14.36 -4.87
CA ASP A 354 4.14 15.69 -4.72
C ASP A 354 4.18 16.42 -6.06
N ILE A 355 3.04 16.84 -6.55
CA ILE A 355 2.86 17.46 -7.89
C ILE A 355 1.89 18.63 -7.79
N PRO A 356 1.90 19.60 -8.73
CA PRO A 356 0.95 20.70 -8.73
C PRO A 356 -0.46 20.18 -9.07
N LEU A 357 -1.27 19.92 -8.04
CA LEU A 357 -2.62 19.39 -8.23
C LEU A 357 -3.61 20.48 -8.67
N PRO A 358 -4.36 20.29 -9.77
CA PRO A 358 -5.47 21.16 -10.11
C PRO A 358 -6.50 21.27 -8.97
N ASP A 359 -7.10 22.45 -8.79
CA ASP A 359 -8.00 22.69 -7.64
C ASP A 359 -9.20 21.75 -7.60
N GLY A 360 -9.81 21.45 -8.74
CA GLY A 360 -10.90 20.47 -8.84
C GLY A 360 -10.45 19.05 -8.45
N LEU A 361 -9.25 18.65 -8.81
CA LEU A 361 -8.68 17.37 -8.38
C LEU A 361 -8.41 17.35 -6.88
N PHE A 362 -7.78 18.42 -6.34
CA PHE A 362 -7.51 18.53 -4.91
C PHE A 362 -8.79 18.47 -4.07
N ALA A 363 -9.86 19.13 -4.50
CA ALA A 363 -11.17 19.04 -3.83
C ALA A 363 -11.70 17.59 -3.77
N ARG A 364 -11.58 16.83 -4.86
CA ARG A 364 -11.97 15.40 -4.87
C ARG A 364 -11.12 14.54 -3.95
N LEU A 365 -9.82 14.83 -3.81
CA LEU A 365 -8.95 14.11 -2.88
C LEU A 365 -9.31 14.41 -1.43
N THR A 366 -9.71 15.66 -1.12
CA THR A 366 -10.24 16.03 0.20
C THR A 366 -11.55 15.29 0.51
N GLU A 367 -12.47 15.19 -0.46
CA GLU A 367 -13.69 14.37 -0.30
C GLU A 367 -13.35 12.89 -0.03
N THR A 368 -12.36 12.35 -0.73
CA THR A 368 -11.88 10.97 -0.51
C THR A 368 -11.33 10.79 0.91
N GLN A 369 -10.53 11.73 1.38
CA GLN A 369 -10.01 11.73 2.75
C GLN A 369 -11.16 11.71 3.78
N ASP A 370 -12.17 12.53 3.58
CA ASP A 370 -13.34 12.58 4.47
C ASP A 370 -14.16 11.28 4.45
N ILE A 371 -14.24 10.61 3.30
CA ILE A 371 -14.86 9.29 3.19
C ILE A 371 -14.06 8.26 4.01
N LEU A 372 -12.75 8.25 3.87
CA LEU A 372 -11.87 7.30 4.58
C LEU A 372 -11.87 7.53 6.10
N ARG A 373 -11.93 8.77 6.55
CA ARG A 373 -12.05 9.13 7.98
C ARG A 373 -13.29 8.58 8.65
N LYS A 374 -14.39 8.43 7.90
CA LYS A 374 -15.68 7.93 8.43
C LYS A 374 -15.73 6.42 8.63
N ILE A 375 -14.75 5.66 8.11
CA ILE A 375 -14.78 4.19 8.16
C ILE A 375 -14.18 3.66 9.47
N ILE A 376 -13.21 4.34 10.07
CA ILE A 376 -12.56 3.92 11.33
C ILE A 376 -12.48 5.11 12.29
#